data_2b0618e4634e6f52463977fd37b6c3c1
#
_entry.id   2b0618e4634e6f52463977fd37b6c3c1
#
_cell.length_a   1.000
_cell.length_b   1.000
_cell.length_c   1.000
_cell.angle_alpha   90.00
_cell.angle_beta   90.00
_cell.angle_gamma   90.00
#
_symmetry.space_group_name_H-M   'P 1'
#
loop_
_entity.id
_entity.type
_entity.pdbx_description
1 polymer ?
#
loop_
_entity_poly.entity_id
_entity_poly.type
_entity_poly.pdbx_seq_one_letter_code
_entity_poly.pdbx_strand_id
1 'polypeptide(L)'
;MTQEELKDIARCGETTTIQFKEQFTGQKEIAKEMIAFANSLGGQIFFGIKDKTGELIGLSYDEIQTISRELGNAANEQVRPTIYITTDVVRADSKHFLVCVVAQGKNKPYKNLNGEIWVKQGADKRRITENAEILSLFQDSGSYQADAAGVQETNFDDLDRYALNDYLKKVYALDLDKLSDNAGQMLTNIHVLNHNGTPTLAGYLFFGKHPEYYCPTFMVKAVSFFGNELAGTQYRDTKEIVGN
;
A
#
# COMPACT_ATOMS: atom_id res chain seq x y z
N MET A 1 23.89 -10.98 10.34
CA MET A 1 23.67 -10.39 11.71
C MET A 1 24.72 -10.90 12.65
N THR A 2 25.33 -10.02 13.42
CA THR A 2 26.34 -10.36 14.45
C THR A 2 25.68 -10.72 15.78
N GLN A 3 26.46 -11.33 16.70
CA GLN A 3 25.99 -11.61 18.06
C GLN A 3 25.61 -10.34 18.84
N GLU A 4 26.37 -9.26 18.66
CA GLU A 4 26.11 -7.99 19.33
C GLU A 4 24.84 -7.35 18.85
N GLU A 5 24.60 -7.32 17.53
CA GLU A 5 23.35 -6.84 16.94
C GLU A 5 22.14 -7.61 17.47
N LEU A 6 22.23 -8.94 17.59
CA LEU A 6 21.14 -9.75 18.16
C LEU A 6 20.85 -9.38 19.61
N LYS A 7 21.89 -9.18 20.44
CA LYS A 7 21.74 -8.78 21.83
C LYS A 7 21.13 -7.40 21.99
N ASP A 8 21.51 -6.47 21.13
CA ASP A 8 20.94 -5.13 21.16
C ASP A 8 19.47 -5.14 20.73
N ILE A 9 19.12 -5.90 19.70
CA ILE A 9 17.72 -6.12 19.30
C ILE A 9 16.92 -6.72 20.47
N ALA A 10 17.45 -7.74 21.12
CA ALA A 10 16.78 -8.39 22.25
C ALA A 10 16.55 -7.43 23.44
N ARG A 11 17.48 -6.51 23.69
CA ARG A 11 17.35 -5.46 24.73
C ARG A 11 16.34 -4.37 24.35
N CYS A 12 16.29 -3.98 23.07
CA CYS A 12 15.37 -2.96 22.59
C CYS A 12 13.91 -3.45 22.59
N GLY A 13 13.70 -4.77 22.52
CA GLY A 13 12.38 -5.37 22.51
C GLY A 13 11.71 -5.38 21.14
N GLU A 14 10.44 -5.80 21.12
CA GLU A 14 9.62 -5.87 19.92
C GLU A 14 9.24 -4.48 19.41
N THR A 15 9.17 -4.35 18.10
CA THR A 15 8.86 -3.08 17.42
C THR A 15 7.90 -3.32 16.24
N THR A 16 7.62 -2.29 15.47
CA THR A 16 6.83 -2.42 14.22
C THR A 16 7.47 -3.39 13.22
N THR A 17 8.79 -3.59 13.27
CA THR A 17 9.54 -4.43 12.33
C THR A 17 10.22 -5.63 12.97
N ILE A 18 10.09 -5.81 14.29
CA ILE A 18 10.74 -6.89 15.05
C ILE A 18 9.72 -7.59 15.91
N GLN A 19 9.67 -8.92 15.81
CA GLN A 19 8.83 -9.79 16.61
C GLN A 19 9.65 -10.93 17.20
N PHE A 20 9.40 -11.27 18.46
CA PHE A 20 10.04 -12.41 19.13
C PHE A 20 9.06 -13.57 19.26
N LYS A 21 9.61 -14.76 19.21
CA LYS A 21 8.91 -16.01 19.50
C LYS A 21 9.86 -16.94 20.23
N GLU A 22 9.45 -17.44 21.38
CA GLU A 22 10.21 -18.44 22.11
C GLU A 22 10.28 -19.73 21.32
N GLN A 23 9.13 -20.14 20.73
CA GLN A 23 8.96 -21.36 19.95
C GLN A 23 8.03 -21.13 18.77
N PHE A 24 7.87 -22.12 17.91
CA PHE A 24 6.89 -22.10 16.83
C PHE A 24 5.45 -22.23 17.35
N THR A 25 4.63 -21.25 17.08
CA THR A 25 3.24 -21.17 17.56
C THR A 25 2.19 -21.73 16.61
N GLY A 26 2.64 -22.42 15.55
CA GLY A 26 1.78 -22.99 14.51
C GLY A 26 1.64 -22.10 13.27
N GLN A 27 1.40 -22.77 12.13
CA GLN A 27 1.37 -22.11 10.81
C GLN A 27 0.39 -20.93 10.72
N LYS A 28 -0.83 -21.08 11.29
CA LYS A 28 -1.87 -20.06 11.21
C LYS A 28 -1.51 -18.78 11.96
N GLU A 29 -0.89 -18.91 13.14
CA GLU A 29 -0.49 -17.74 13.95
C GLU A 29 0.72 -17.04 13.34
N ILE A 30 1.70 -17.79 12.86
CA ILE A 30 2.86 -17.21 12.17
C ILE A 30 2.44 -16.56 10.85
N ALA A 31 1.49 -17.13 10.11
CA ALA A 31 0.95 -16.51 8.90
C ALA A 31 0.34 -15.12 9.19
N LYS A 32 -0.33 -14.93 10.32
CA LYS A 32 -0.86 -13.61 10.70
C LYS A 32 0.26 -12.58 10.92
N GLU A 33 1.39 -12.98 11.53
CA GLU A 33 2.56 -12.10 11.69
C GLU A 33 3.17 -11.77 10.31
N MET A 34 3.35 -12.78 9.45
CA MET A 34 3.88 -12.61 8.11
C MET A 34 2.99 -11.67 7.28
N ILE A 35 1.67 -11.83 7.35
CA ILE A 35 0.69 -10.96 6.68
C ILE A 35 0.81 -9.54 7.20
N ALA A 36 0.90 -9.36 8.52
CA ALA A 36 1.02 -8.04 9.13
C ALA A 36 2.29 -7.32 8.69
N PHE A 37 3.43 -8.01 8.61
CA PHE A 37 4.67 -7.46 8.10
C PHE A 37 4.59 -7.14 6.61
N ALA A 38 4.08 -8.05 5.78
CA ALA A 38 3.95 -7.85 4.34
C ALA A 38 3.04 -6.66 4.00
N ASN A 39 1.95 -6.46 4.73
CA ASN A 39 1.06 -5.32 4.56
C ASN A 39 1.61 -4.00 5.12
N SER A 40 2.61 -4.06 6.00
CA SER A 40 3.22 -2.88 6.62
C SER A 40 4.60 -2.59 6.02
N LEU A 41 5.63 -2.47 6.81
CA LEU A 41 7.00 -2.10 6.40
C LEU A 41 7.92 -3.31 6.15
N GLY A 42 7.37 -4.53 6.22
CA GLY A 42 8.19 -5.72 6.36
C GLY A 42 8.69 -5.88 7.79
N GLY A 43 9.52 -6.90 8.04
CA GLY A 43 10.07 -7.11 9.35
C GLY A 43 10.76 -8.45 9.53
N GLN A 44 11.12 -8.76 10.77
CA GLN A 44 11.86 -9.95 11.16
C GLN A 44 11.18 -10.63 12.35
N ILE A 45 11.08 -11.95 12.28
CA ILE A 45 10.60 -12.79 13.37
C ILE A 45 11.81 -13.58 13.89
N PHE A 46 12.14 -13.37 15.16
CA PHE A 46 13.23 -14.05 15.83
C PHE A 46 12.69 -15.19 16.68
N PHE A 47 13.14 -16.41 16.42
CA PHE A 47 12.78 -17.60 17.19
C PHE A 47 13.91 -17.96 18.14
N GLY A 48 13.54 -18.45 19.35
CA GLY A 48 14.44 -18.72 20.46
C GLY A 48 14.63 -17.53 21.40
N ILE A 49 13.86 -16.46 21.23
CA ILE A 49 13.85 -15.27 22.09
C ILE A 49 12.48 -15.19 22.77
N LYS A 50 12.46 -15.00 24.07
CA LYS A 50 11.24 -14.94 24.85
C LYS A 50 10.50 -13.64 24.60
N ASP A 51 9.24 -13.76 24.24
CA ASP A 51 8.32 -12.63 24.06
C ASP A 51 8.34 -11.76 25.33
N LYS A 52 8.23 -10.47 25.19
CA LYS A 52 8.16 -9.46 26.27
C LYS A 52 9.44 -9.21 27.06
N THR A 53 10.27 -10.21 27.30
CA THR A 53 11.49 -10.05 28.15
C THR A 53 12.76 -9.91 27.32
N GLY A 54 12.78 -10.37 26.07
CA GLY A 54 13.98 -10.42 25.24
C GLY A 54 15.02 -11.44 25.72
N GLU A 55 14.66 -12.34 26.64
CA GLU A 55 15.56 -13.38 27.14
C GLU A 55 15.97 -14.34 26.02
N LEU A 56 17.27 -14.57 25.89
CA LEU A 56 17.87 -15.43 24.88
C LEU A 56 17.78 -16.90 25.30
N ILE A 57 16.76 -17.62 24.86
CA ILE A 57 16.54 -19.05 25.18
C ILE A 57 17.42 -19.93 24.29
N GLY A 58 17.41 -19.65 22.96
CA GLY A 58 18.05 -20.46 21.92
C GLY A 58 17.21 -21.64 21.48
N LEU A 59 17.64 -22.25 20.39
CA LEU A 59 16.99 -23.40 19.75
C LEU A 59 18.00 -24.51 19.48
N SER A 60 17.56 -25.75 19.53
CA SER A 60 18.30 -26.90 19.05
C SER A 60 18.34 -26.94 17.51
N TYR A 61 19.25 -27.75 16.95
CA TYR A 61 19.35 -27.93 15.52
C TYR A 61 18.04 -28.49 14.91
N ASP A 62 17.43 -29.45 15.54
CA ASP A 62 16.19 -30.11 15.06
C ASP A 62 15.00 -29.14 15.09
N GLU A 63 14.92 -28.27 16.11
CA GLU A 63 13.91 -27.20 16.15
C GLU A 63 14.10 -26.21 15.01
N ILE A 64 15.32 -25.78 14.73
CA ILE A 64 15.62 -24.87 13.63
C ILE A 64 15.17 -25.46 12.29
N GLN A 65 15.50 -26.74 12.03
CA GLN A 65 15.09 -27.40 10.77
C GLN A 65 13.58 -27.52 10.66
N THR A 66 12.94 -27.87 11.75
CA THR A 66 11.48 -28.00 11.81
C THR A 66 10.81 -26.65 11.60
N ILE A 67 11.22 -25.61 12.33
CA ILE A 67 10.65 -24.26 12.23
C ILE A 67 10.87 -23.71 10.83
N SER A 68 12.06 -23.86 10.24
CA SER A 68 12.36 -23.36 8.89
C SER A 68 11.42 -23.94 7.84
N ARG A 69 11.15 -25.26 7.90
CA ARG A 69 10.21 -25.93 7.01
C ARG A 69 8.78 -25.41 7.21
N GLU A 70 8.33 -25.31 8.47
CA GLU A 70 6.99 -24.86 8.81
C GLU A 70 6.75 -23.39 8.44
N LEU A 71 7.77 -22.54 8.49
CA LEU A 71 7.71 -21.15 8.00
C LEU A 71 7.48 -21.11 6.49
N GLY A 72 8.19 -21.95 5.72
CA GLY A 72 7.96 -22.08 4.28
C GLY A 72 6.53 -22.53 3.95
N ASN A 73 6.04 -23.54 4.66
CA ASN A 73 4.67 -24.02 4.52
C ASN A 73 3.65 -22.92 4.87
N ALA A 74 3.86 -22.19 5.98
CA ALA A 74 2.97 -21.09 6.37
C ALA A 74 2.90 -19.99 5.30
N ALA A 75 4.03 -19.59 4.76
CA ALA A 75 4.11 -18.55 3.73
C ALA A 75 3.40 -18.98 2.42
N ASN A 76 3.54 -20.24 2.03
CA ASN A 76 2.98 -20.77 0.78
C ASN A 76 1.51 -21.17 0.91
N GLU A 77 1.12 -21.77 2.03
CA GLU A 77 -0.20 -22.38 2.17
C GLU A 77 -1.21 -21.49 2.88
N GLN A 78 -0.77 -20.66 3.85
CA GLN A 78 -1.68 -19.89 4.69
C GLN A 78 -1.82 -18.43 4.29
N VAL A 79 -1.02 -17.92 3.33
CA VAL A 79 -1.01 -16.50 2.93
C VAL A 79 -1.41 -16.35 1.46
N ARG A 80 -2.24 -15.35 1.17
CA ARG A 80 -2.63 -14.96 -0.20
C ARG A 80 -2.56 -13.45 -0.38
N PRO A 81 -1.92 -12.94 -1.45
CA PRO A 81 -1.01 -13.68 -2.34
C PRO A 81 0.12 -14.35 -1.56
N THR A 82 0.80 -15.33 -2.16
CA THR A 82 1.96 -15.99 -1.54
C THR A 82 3.07 -14.97 -1.27
N ILE A 83 3.74 -15.08 -0.13
CA ILE A 83 4.89 -14.24 0.21
C ILE A 83 6.18 -15.07 0.17
N TYR A 84 7.27 -14.41 -0.19
CA TYR A 84 8.60 -15.00 -0.13
C TYR A 84 9.25 -14.56 1.19
N ILE A 85 9.80 -15.53 1.89
CA ILE A 85 10.54 -15.31 3.14
C ILE A 85 11.98 -15.77 2.95
N THR A 86 12.88 -15.22 3.73
CA THR A 86 14.22 -15.76 3.90
C THR A 86 14.46 -16.10 5.36
N THR A 87 15.22 -17.16 5.60
CA THR A 87 15.58 -17.58 6.95
C THR A 87 17.09 -17.59 7.08
N ASP A 88 17.58 -17.19 8.25
CA ASP A 88 18.99 -17.21 8.60
C ASP A 88 19.16 -17.68 10.04
N VAL A 89 20.32 -18.27 10.35
CA VAL A 89 20.66 -18.76 11.69
C VAL A 89 21.75 -17.89 12.29
N VAL A 90 21.45 -17.29 13.41
CA VAL A 90 22.38 -16.45 14.17
C VAL A 90 22.83 -17.18 15.41
N ARG A 91 24.13 -17.09 15.71
CA ARG A 91 24.71 -17.68 16.92
C ARG A 91 25.10 -16.61 17.92
N ALA A 92 24.64 -16.76 19.15
CA ALA A 92 25.03 -15.91 20.28
C ALA A 92 25.10 -16.73 21.57
N ASP A 93 26.14 -16.48 22.37
CA ASP A 93 26.38 -17.15 23.67
C ASP A 93 26.27 -18.70 23.58
N SER A 94 26.86 -19.28 22.53
CA SER A 94 26.78 -20.72 22.23
C SER A 94 25.39 -21.28 21.96
N LYS A 95 24.38 -20.43 21.83
CA LYS A 95 23.00 -20.75 21.42
C LYS A 95 22.75 -20.37 19.98
N HIS A 96 21.75 -20.98 19.36
CA HIS A 96 21.35 -20.68 17.98
C HIS A 96 19.94 -20.05 17.99
N PHE A 97 19.74 -19.13 17.08
CA PHE A 97 18.49 -18.42 16.90
C PHE A 97 18.13 -18.43 15.41
N LEU A 98 16.85 -18.62 15.09
CA LEU A 98 16.38 -18.55 13.72
C LEU A 98 15.75 -17.19 13.47
N VAL A 99 16.16 -16.54 12.42
CA VAL A 99 15.59 -15.25 11.96
C VAL A 99 14.83 -15.48 10.67
N CYS A 100 13.55 -15.17 10.67
CA CYS A 100 12.72 -15.16 9.47
C CYS A 100 12.51 -13.72 9.03
N VAL A 101 12.94 -13.39 7.83
CA VAL A 101 12.75 -12.05 7.23
C VAL A 101 11.56 -12.08 6.29
N VAL A 102 10.64 -11.17 6.52
CA VAL A 102 9.45 -10.93 5.68
C VAL A 102 9.61 -9.55 5.06
N ALA A 103 9.79 -9.50 3.75
CA ALA A 103 9.87 -8.22 3.04
C ALA A 103 8.51 -7.52 3.01
N GLN A 104 8.53 -6.20 2.89
CA GLN A 104 7.32 -5.45 2.56
C GLN A 104 6.74 -5.97 1.24
N GLY A 105 5.47 -6.30 1.26
CA GLY A 105 4.78 -6.86 0.11
C GLY A 105 4.44 -5.81 -0.94
N LYS A 106 4.59 -6.18 -2.21
CA LYS A 106 4.24 -5.33 -3.37
C LYS A 106 2.78 -5.51 -3.82
N ASN A 107 2.19 -6.67 -3.54
CA ASN A 107 0.84 -7.03 -4.02
C ASN A 107 -0.18 -6.99 -2.87
N LYS A 108 -0.18 -5.89 -2.11
CA LYS A 108 -1.13 -5.68 -1.01
C LYS A 108 -2.57 -5.58 -1.53
N PRO A 109 -3.57 -5.99 -0.73
CA PRO A 109 -3.47 -6.53 0.62
C PRO A 109 -3.17 -8.04 0.64
N TYR A 110 -2.28 -8.44 1.53
CA TYR A 110 -2.08 -9.86 1.88
C TYR A 110 -3.10 -10.28 2.92
N LYS A 111 -3.62 -11.49 2.81
CA LYS A 111 -4.66 -12.04 3.67
C LYS A 111 -4.45 -13.53 3.95
N ASN A 112 -5.02 -14.04 5.02
CA ASN A 112 -5.05 -15.47 5.29
C ASN A 112 -6.16 -16.17 4.47
N LEU A 113 -6.29 -17.49 4.60
CA LEU A 113 -7.30 -18.27 3.89
C LEU A 113 -8.74 -17.91 4.26
N ASN A 114 -8.96 -17.31 5.41
CA ASN A 114 -10.27 -16.81 5.85
C ASN A 114 -10.58 -15.40 5.32
N GLY A 115 -9.69 -14.80 4.52
CA GLY A 115 -9.85 -13.42 4.02
C GLY A 115 -9.47 -12.34 5.03
N GLU A 116 -8.90 -12.69 6.18
CA GLU A 116 -8.52 -11.72 7.21
C GLU A 116 -7.21 -11.01 6.82
N ILE A 117 -7.22 -9.69 6.93
CA ILE A 117 -6.09 -8.79 6.63
C ILE A 117 -5.55 -8.26 7.96
N TRP A 118 -4.24 -8.37 8.14
CA TRP A 118 -3.53 -7.94 9.34
C TRP A 118 -2.48 -6.91 8.97
N VAL A 119 -2.27 -5.92 9.84
CA VAL A 119 -1.21 -4.89 9.74
C VAL A 119 -0.49 -4.76 11.07
N LYS A 120 0.73 -4.23 11.08
CA LYS A 120 1.44 -3.89 12.30
C LYS A 120 0.95 -2.56 12.85
N GLN A 121 0.78 -2.51 14.17
CA GLN A 121 0.49 -1.30 14.92
C GLN A 121 1.39 -1.28 16.17
N GLY A 122 2.51 -0.56 16.07
CA GLY A 122 3.60 -0.72 17.04
C GLY A 122 4.15 -2.14 17.01
N ALA A 123 4.40 -2.73 18.17
CA ALA A 123 4.85 -4.12 18.28
C ALA A 123 3.75 -5.15 17.95
N ASP A 124 2.49 -4.78 18.13
CA ASP A 124 1.36 -5.69 17.93
C ASP A 124 0.91 -5.77 16.47
N LYS A 125 0.15 -6.81 16.16
CA LYS A 125 -0.61 -6.93 14.91
C LYS A 125 -2.08 -6.62 15.17
N ARG A 126 -2.73 -5.95 14.20
CA ARG A 126 -4.14 -5.61 14.24
C ARG A 126 -4.83 -6.13 12.98
N ARG A 127 -5.98 -6.73 13.14
CA ARG A 127 -6.87 -7.05 12.01
C ARG A 127 -7.55 -5.76 11.56
N ILE A 128 -7.56 -5.52 10.26
CA ILE A 128 -8.31 -4.40 9.66
C ILE A 128 -9.62 -4.90 9.07
N THR A 129 -10.67 -4.10 9.24
CA THR A 129 -12.03 -4.38 8.76
C THR A 129 -12.63 -3.18 8.04
N GLU A 130 -12.07 -2.00 8.25
CA GLU A 130 -12.55 -0.75 7.66
C GLU A 130 -12.21 -0.69 6.17
N ASN A 131 -13.22 -0.43 5.33
CA ASN A 131 -13.07 -0.36 3.89
C ASN A 131 -12.03 0.69 3.44
N ALA A 132 -11.95 1.81 4.15
CA ALA A 132 -10.98 2.87 3.84
C ALA A 132 -9.53 2.40 4.05
N GLU A 133 -9.24 1.64 5.13
CA GLU A 133 -7.91 1.08 5.36
C GLU A 133 -7.55 0.00 4.34
N ILE A 134 -8.52 -0.83 3.98
CA ILE A 134 -8.33 -1.86 2.94
C ILE A 134 -8.04 -1.21 1.59
N LEU A 135 -8.80 -0.15 1.24
CA LEU A 135 -8.57 0.62 0.02
C LEU A 135 -7.18 1.25 0.00
N SER A 136 -6.70 1.80 1.12
CA SER A 136 -5.35 2.34 1.24
C SER A 136 -4.28 1.30 0.90
N LEU A 137 -4.43 0.04 1.32
CA LEU A 137 -3.49 -1.03 0.96
C LEU A 137 -3.47 -1.32 -0.55
N PHE A 138 -4.62 -1.26 -1.23
CA PHE A 138 -4.69 -1.39 -2.69
C PHE A 138 -4.00 -0.22 -3.40
N GLN A 139 -4.18 1.00 -2.89
CA GLN A 139 -3.51 2.20 -3.41
C GLN A 139 -2.00 2.13 -3.20
N ASP A 140 -1.55 1.75 -2.01
CA ASP A 140 -0.12 1.59 -1.68
C ASP A 140 0.60 0.59 -2.59
N SER A 141 -0.10 -0.44 -3.03
CA SER A 141 0.45 -1.45 -3.94
C SER A 141 0.39 -1.06 -5.42
N GLY A 142 -0.23 0.09 -5.75
CA GLY A 142 -0.52 0.48 -7.14
C GLY A 142 -1.56 -0.41 -7.84
N SER A 143 -2.21 -1.32 -7.10
CA SER A 143 -3.27 -2.18 -7.66
C SER A 143 -4.58 -1.43 -7.90
N TYR A 144 -4.73 -0.28 -7.28
CA TYR A 144 -5.84 0.64 -7.51
C TYR A 144 -5.30 2.05 -7.75
N GLN A 145 -5.61 2.57 -8.92
CA GLN A 145 -5.28 3.92 -9.34
C GLN A 145 -6.57 4.74 -9.37
N ALA A 146 -6.73 5.64 -8.41
CA ALA A 146 -7.94 6.44 -8.27
C ALA A 146 -8.17 7.37 -9.48
N ASP A 147 -7.10 7.86 -10.07
CA ASP A 147 -7.10 8.71 -11.25
C ASP A 147 -7.56 7.98 -12.52
N ALA A 148 -7.35 6.66 -12.61
CA ALA A 148 -7.82 5.82 -13.71
C ALA A 148 -9.25 5.28 -13.50
N ALA A 149 -9.84 5.47 -12.32
CA ALA A 149 -11.21 5.06 -12.05
C ALA A 149 -12.20 5.92 -12.85
N GLY A 150 -13.24 5.29 -13.41
CA GLY A 150 -14.31 6.00 -14.13
C GLY A 150 -15.17 6.83 -13.18
N VAL A 151 -15.47 8.07 -13.56
CA VAL A 151 -16.40 8.94 -12.82
C VAL A 151 -17.82 8.46 -13.14
N GLN A 152 -18.54 8.04 -12.08
CA GLN A 152 -19.91 7.53 -12.24
C GLN A 152 -20.84 8.60 -12.83
N GLU A 153 -21.84 8.16 -13.58
CA GLU A 153 -22.85 9.02 -14.20
C GLU A 153 -22.30 10.02 -15.23
N THR A 154 -21.06 9.84 -15.70
CA THR A 154 -20.47 10.65 -16.79
C THR A 154 -20.24 9.84 -18.05
N ASN A 155 -20.19 10.54 -19.18
CA ASN A 155 -19.92 10.00 -20.50
C ASN A 155 -19.03 10.95 -21.31
N PHE A 156 -18.69 10.57 -22.53
CA PHE A 156 -17.81 11.36 -23.40
C PHE A 156 -18.35 12.77 -23.71
N ASP A 157 -19.68 12.95 -23.76
CA ASP A 157 -20.29 14.26 -24.06
C ASP A 157 -20.15 15.26 -22.90
N ASP A 158 -19.80 14.79 -21.70
CA ASP A 158 -19.51 15.65 -20.56
C ASP A 158 -18.08 16.22 -20.59
N LEU A 159 -17.26 15.78 -21.56
CA LEU A 159 -15.93 16.35 -21.77
C LEU A 159 -15.99 17.58 -22.69
N ASP A 160 -15.11 18.56 -22.44
CA ASP A 160 -14.86 19.68 -23.34
C ASP A 160 -14.05 19.18 -24.54
N ARG A 161 -14.78 18.96 -25.64
CA ARG A 161 -14.20 18.47 -26.88
C ARG A 161 -13.15 19.41 -27.47
N TYR A 162 -13.30 20.73 -27.26
CA TYR A 162 -12.34 21.70 -27.76
C TYR A 162 -11.02 21.63 -27.01
N ALA A 163 -11.05 21.66 -25.66
CA ALA A 163 -9.88 21.53 -24.80
C ALA A 163 -9.16 20.20 -25.06
N LEU A 164 -9.91 19.09 -25.16
CA LEU A 164 -9.37 17.78 -25.47
C LEU A 164 -8.69 17.75 -26.86
N ASN A 165 -9.31 18.31 -27.89
CA ASN A 165 -8.74 18.33 -29.23
C ASN A 165 -7.48 19.23 -29.30
N ASP A 166 -7.47 20.37 -28.62
CA ASP A 166 -6.30 21.25 -28.51
C ASP A 166 -5.12 20.50 -27.85
N TYR A 167 -5.38 19.78 -26.76
CA TYR A 167 -4.38 18.95 -26.11
C TYR A 167 -3.84 17.86 -27.05
N LEU A 168 -4.72 17.13 -27.75
CA LEU A 168 -4.30 16.08 -28.68
C LEU A 168 -3.45 16.63 -29.83
N LYS A 169 -3.79 17.80 -30.35
CA LYS A 169 -3.01 18.48 -31.39
C LYS A 169 -1.62 18.90 -30.89
N LYS A 170 -1.55 19.49 -29.70
CA LYS A 170 -0.29 20.00 -29.14
C LYS A 170 0.66 18.88 -28.70
N VAL A 171 0.15 17.83 -28.08
CA VAL A 171 0.97 16.79 -27.46
C VAL A 171 1.25 15.62 -28.42
N TYR A 172 0.27 15.21 -29.18
CA TYR A 172 0.33 14.01 -30.01
C TYR A 172 0.29 14.31 -31.51
N ALA A 173 0.14 15.57 -31.94
CA ALA A 173 -0.07 15.98 -33.31
C ALA A 173 -1.29 15.27 -33.98
N LEU A 174 -2.32 14.94 -33.18
CA LEU A 174 -3.52 14.25 -33.60
C LEU A 174 -4.73 15.19 -33.58
N ASP A 175 -5.66 14.97 -34.50
CA ASP A 175 -6.90 15.70 -34.54
C ASP A 175 -8.06 14.72 -34.22
N LEU A 176 -8.81 15.03 -33.16
CA LEU A 176 -9.86 14.17 -32.63
C LEU A 176 -10.94 13.90 -33.72
N ASP A 177 -11.23 14.90 -34.57
CA ASP A 177 -12.24 14.78 -35.63
C ASP A 177 -11.79 13.88 -36.78
N LYS A 178 -10.46 13.60 -36.87
CA LYS A 178 -9.88 12.73 -37.90
C LYS A 178 -9.61 11.30 -37.40
N LEU A 179 -9.75 11.05 -36.11
CA LEU A 179 -9.46 9.73 -35.53
C LEU A 179 -10.56 8.69 -35.80
N SER A 180 -11.75 9.11 -36.21
CA SER A 180 -12.91 8.23 -36.51
C SER A 180 -13.09 7.11 -35.49
N ASP A 181 -13.16 5.84 -35.94
CA ASP A 181 -13.40 4.67 -35.06
C ASP A 181 -12.32 4.37 -34.04
N ASN A 182 -11.12 4.94 -34.19
CA ASN A 182 -9.99 4.74 -33.29
C ASN A 182 -9.93 5.75 -32.14
N ALA A 183 -10.83 6.76 -32.11
CA ALA A 183 -10.81 7.80 -31.09
C ALA A 183 -10.97 7.23 -29.66
N GLY A 184 -11.91 6.32 -29.46
CA GLY A 184 -12.15 5.68 -28.16
C GLY A 184 -10.94 4.90 -27.65
N GLN A 185 -10.30 4.11 -28.51
CA GLN A 185 -9.08 3.36 -28.15
C GLN A 185 -7.92 4.29 -27.83
N MET A 186 -7.74 5.35 -28.59
CA MET A 186 -6.72 6.37 -28.35
C MET A 186 -6.92 7.03 -26.99
N LEU A 187 -8.14 7.48 -26.68
CA LEU A 187 -8.48 8.13 -25.42
C LEU A 187 -8.34 7.18 -24.23
N THR A 188 -8.58 5.89 -24.42
CA THR A 188 -8.31 4.86 -23.40
C THR A 188 -6.81 4.68 -23.17
N ASN A 189 -6.00 4.66 -24.23
CA ASN A 189 -4.54 4.50 -24.12
C ASN A 189 -3.86 5.66 -23.39
N ILE A 190 -4.40 6.87 -23.50
CA ILE A 190 -3.91 8.05 -22.75
C ILE A 190 -4.67 8.30 -21.45
N HIS A 191 -5.46 7.33 -20.99
CA HIS A 191 -6.20 7.35 -19.73
C HIS A 191 -7.22 8.50 -19.59
N VAL A 192 -7.71 9.08 -20.68
CA VAL A 192 -8.86 10.01 -20.65
C VAL A 192 -10.17 9.26 -20.46
N LEU A 193 -10.29 8.09 -21.10
CA LEU A 193 -11.40 7.17 -20.90
C LEU A 193 -10.89 5.85 -20.27
N ASN A 194 -11.75 5.15 -19.55
CA ASN A 194 -11.51 3.78 -19.14
C ASN A 194 -11.93 2.79 -20.26
N HIS A 195 -11.71 1.50 -20.03
CA HIS A 195 -12.09 0.45 -21.01
C HIS A 195 -13.59 0.34 -21.30
N ASN A 196 -14.43 0.91 -20.46
CA ASN A 196 -15.88 0.97 -20.65
C ASN A 196 -16.33 2.22 -21.39
N GLY A 197 -15.41 3.09 -21.82
CA GLY A 197 -15.70 4.36 -22.48
C GLY A 197 -16.14 5.49 -21.52
N THR A 198 -16.07 5.26 -20.20
CA THR A 198 -16.39 6.28 -19.19
C THR A 198 -15.17 7.16 -18.97
N PRO A 199 -15.30 8.50 -18.87
CA PRO A 199 -14.22 9.38 -18.46
C PRO A 199 -13.57 8.92 -17.15
N THR A 200 -12.26 8.82 -17.14
CA THR A 200 -11.50 8.57 -15.89
C THR A 200 -11.52 9.83 -15.03
N LEU A 201 -11.19 9.70 -13.74
CA LEU A 201 -11.09 10.86 -12.86
C LEU A 201 -10.07 11.87 -13.41
N ALA A 202 -8.90 11.41 -13.86
CA ALA A 202 -7.91 12.27 -14.51
C ALA A 202 -8.46 12.93 -15.76
N GLY A 203 -9.06 12.15 -16.68
CA GLY A 203 -9.65 12.67 -17.90
C GLY A 203 -10.75 13.70 -17.62
N TYR A 204 -11.56 13.46 -16.61
CA TYR A 204 -12.66 14.36 -16.24
C TYR A 204 -12.15 15.65 -15.55
N LEU A 205 -11.11 15.56 -14.70
CA LEU A 205 -10.51 16.74 -14.10
C LEU A 205 -9.82 17.66 -15.10
N PHE A 206 -9.21 17.09 -16.16
CA PHE A 206 -8.53 17.90 -17.16
C PHE A 206 -9.45 18.39 -18.28
N PHE A 207 -10.51 17.66 -18.61
CA PHE A 207 -11.33 17.93 -19.80
C PHE A 207 -12.83 17.95 -19.51
N GLY A 208 -13.29 17.71 -18.28
CA GLY A 208 -14.71 17.79 -17.94
C GLY A 208 -15.24 19.22 -18.07
N LYS A 209 -16.46 19.40 -18.58
CA LYS A 209 -17.11 20.71 -18.68
C LYS A 209 -17.41 21.30 -17.32
N HIS A 210 -17.78 20.46 -16.35
CA HIS A 210 -18.21 20.85 -15.01
C HIS A 210 -17.73 19.83 -13.97
N PRO A 211 -16.39 19.72 -13.73
CA PRO A 211 -15.84 18.74 -12.81
C PRO A 211 -16.40 18.87 -11.38
N GLU A 212 -16.75 20.08 -10.97
CA GLU A 212 -17.32 20.40 -9.66
C GLU A 212 -18.71 19.77 -9.41
N TYR A 213 -19.47 19.42 -10.44
CA TYR A 213 -20.80 18.82 -10.29
C TYR A 213 -20.72 17.37 -9.84
N TYR A 214 -19.73 16.63 -10.32
CA TYR A 214 -19.52 15.22 -9.99
C TYR A 214 -18.46 15.00 -8.91
N CYS A 215 -17.53 15.92 -8.80
CA CYS A 215 -16.43 15.88 -7.85
C CYS A 215 -16.35 17.23 -7.09
N PRO A 216 -17.29 17.55 -6.20
CA PRO A 216 -17.35 18.87 -5.54
C PRO A 216 -16.13 19.22 -4.69
N THR A 217 -15.35 18.21 -4.30
CA THR A 217 -14.10 18.39 -3.55
C THR A 217 -12.93 18.81 -4.42
N PHE A 218 -13.03 18.68 -5.74
CA PHE A 218 -11.98 19.06 -6.69
C PHE A 218 -12.15 20.50 -7.14
N MET A 219 -11.96 21.42 -6.19
CA MET A 219 -11.87 22.84 -6.44
C MET A 219 -10.59 23.40 -5.82
N VAL A 220 -10.06 24.46 -6.37
CA VAL A 220 -8.93 25.17 -5.78
C VAL A 220 -9.45 26.34 -4.95
N LYS A 221 -9.24 26.29 -3.62
CA LYS A 221 -9.49 27.42 -2.74
C LYS A 221 -8.21 28.20 -2.55
N ALA A 222 -8.11 29.37 -3.18
CA ALA A 222 -7.00 30.27 -3.02
C ALA A 222 -7.32 31.28 -1.91
N VAL A 223 -6.45 31.36 -0.90
CA VAL A 223 -6.60 32.32 0.20
C VAL A 223 -5.37 33.21 0.25
N SER A 224 -5.59 34.51 0.23
CA SER A 224 -4.55 35.53 0.40
C SER A 224 -4.56 36.05 1.82
N PHE A 225 -3.45 35.88 2.55
CA PHE A 225 -3.30 36.38 3.91
C PHE A 225 -2.60 37.75 3.94
N PHE A 226 -2.79 38.49 5.04
CA PHE A 226 -1.99 39.67 5.34
C PHE A 226 -0.63 39.24 5.89
N GLY A 227 0.47 39.74 5.32
CA GLY A 227 1.82 39.44 5.76
C GLY A 227 2.35 38.09 5.21
N ASN A 228 3.41 37.58 5.83
CA ASN A 228 4.14 36.37 5.39
C ASN A 228 3.96 35.18 6.32
N GLU A 229 3.04 35.25 7.27
CA GLU A 229 2.79 34.17 8.24
C GLU A 229 1.38 33.59 8.09
N LEU A 230 1.28 32.27 8.10
CA LEU A 230 0.00 31.53 8.02
C LEU A 230 -0.77 31.47 9.38
N ALA A 231 -0.19 32.02 10.44
CA ALA A 231 -0.75 31.93 11.80
C ALA A 231 -1.91 32.90 12.10
N GLY A 232 -2.27 33.75 11.16
CA GLY A 232 -3.35 34.71 11.33
C GLY A 232 -4.72 34.16 10.96
N THR A 233 -5.76 34.50 11.73
CA THR A 233 -7.16 34.20 11.39
C THR A 233 -7.75 35.16 10.36
N GLN A 234 -7.06 36.24 10.04
CA GLN A 234 -7.50 37.27 9.08
C GLN A 234 -6.87 37.03 7.72
N TYR A 235 -7.69 36.91 6.70
CA TYR A 235 -7.27 36.80 5.31
C TYR A 235 -7.70 38.07 4.54
N ARG A 236 -6.92 38.40 3.51
CA ARG A 236 -7.15 39.56 2.66
C ARG A 236 -8.25 39.27 1.63
N ASP A 237 -8.21 38.10 1.05
CA ASP A 237 -9.13 37.68 -0.01
C ASP A 237 -9.20 36.15 -0.08
N THR A 238 -10.32 35.64 -0.57
CA THR A 238 -10.51 34.21 -0.87
C THR A 238 -11.18 34.06 -2.22
N LYS A 239 -10.70 33.10 -3.02
CA LYS A 239 -11.26 32.79 -4.32
C LYS A 239 -11.42 31.27 -4.45
N GLU A 240 -12.61 30.86 -4.81
CA GLU A 240 -12.87 29.48 -5.25
C GLU A 240 -12.77 29.45 -6.78
N ILE A 241 -11.90 28.55 -7.27
CA ILE A 241 -11.69 28.33 -8.69
C ILE A 241 -12.32 27.00 -9.00
N VAL A 242 -13.35 27.01 -9.81
CA VAL A 242 -14.12 25.86 -10.29
C VAL A 242 -13.99 25.76 -11.81
N GLY A 243 -14.17 24.54 -12.33
CA GLY A 243 -14.01 24.26 -13.76
C GLY A 243 -12.56 24.01 -14.18
N ASN A 244 -12.33 23.95 -15.45
CA ASN A 244 -11.02 23.73 -16.11
C ASN A 244 -10.43 25.05 -16.60
#